data_48b07aff27da27d5c0984630ae0355a4
#
_entry.id   48b07aff27da27d5c0984630ae0355a4
#
_cell.length_a   1.000
_cell.length_b   1.000
_cell.length_c   1.000
_cell.angle_alpha   90.00
_cell.angle_beta   90.00
_cell.angle_gamma   90.00
#
_symmetry.space_group_name_H-M   'P 1'
#
loop_
_entity.id
_entity.type
_entity.pdbx_description
1 polymer ?
#
loop_
_entity_poly.entity_id
_entity_poly.type
_entity_poly.pdbx_seq_one_letter_code
_entity_poly.pdbx_strand_id
1 'polypeptide(L)'
;IICSATTLLISALFLVIWPNLFNAFIMFGEFMSKLGPFGAALYGFFNRLLIPTGLHHALNSVFWFDVAGIDDIGKFWGRVSGGVVGVTGMYQAGFFPIMMFGLPGAAVAIYKCARKEKRKQVGAILLSAAFASFLTGVTEPLEFTFMFAAPSLYFIHALLTGVFMYIAATFKWIAGFGFSAGFIDYVLSMKAPFA
;
A
#
# COMPACT_ATOMS: atom_id res chain seq x y z
N ILE A 1 -11.66 35.28 -4.12
CA ILE A 1 -10.39 36.01 -4.00
C ILE A 1 -9.50 35.38 -2.92
N ILE A 2 -9.98 35.22 -1.67
CA ILE A 2 -9.17 34.64 -0.57
C ILE A 2 -8.71 33.23 -0.91
N CYS A 3 -9.64 32.33 -1.30
CA CYS A 3 -9.29 30.96 -1.69
C CYS A 3 -8.27 30.92 -2.85
N SER A 4 -8.45 31.76 -3.87
CA SER A 4 -7.52 31.81 -5.00
C SER A 4 -6.13 32.31 -4.58
N ALA A 5 -6.07 33.33 -3.72
CA ALA A 5 -4.80 33.84 -3.21
C ALA A 5 -4.07 32.81 -2.33
N THR A 6 -4.78 32.14 -1.42
CA THR A 6 -4.20 31.07 -0.59
C THR A 6 -3.75 29.89 -1.42
N THR A 7 -4.50 29.47 -2.43
CA THR A 7 -4.09 28.40 -3.35
C THR A 7 -2.82 28.75 -4.11
N LEU A 8 -2.72 29.98 -4.63
CA LEU A 8 -1.51 30.45 -5.32
C LEU A 8 -0.29 30.45 -4.41
N LEU A 9 -0.43 30.95 -3.17
CA LEU A 9 0.67 30.95 -2.20
C LEU A 9 1.12 29.52 -1.85
N ILE A 10 0.16 28.61 -1.59
CA ILE A 10 0.46 27.21 -1.31
C ILE A 10 1.14 26.56 -2.52
N SER A 11 0.61 26.76 -3.74
CA SER A 11 1.22 26.22 -4.97
C SER A 11 2.64 26.74 -5.18
N ALA A 12 2.89 28.03 -4.96
CA ALA A 12 4.24 28.60 -5.08
C ALA A 12 5.21 27.99 -4.06
N LEU A 13 4.75 27.75 -2.82
CA LEU A 13 5.53 27.06 -1.79
C LEU A 13 5.86 25.61 -2.22
N PHE A 14 4.86 24.89 -2.72
CA PHE A 14 5.07 23.52 -3.19
C PHE A 14 5.97 23.42 -4.42
N LEU A 15 5.97 24.38 -5.32
CA LEU A 15 6.91 24.42 -6.45
C LEU A 15 8.38 24.39 -6.00
N VAL A 16 8.68 24.97 -4.83
CA VAL A 16 10.05 25.00 -4.29
C VAL A 16 10.35 23.75 -3.45
N ILE A 17 9.39 23.30 -2.65
CA ILE A 17 9.58 22.20 -1.68
C ILE A 17 9.49 20.83 -2.38
N TRP A 18 8.51 20.66 -3.26
CA TRP A 18 8.17 19.37 -3.84
C TRP A 18 9.32 18.68 -4.60
N PRO A 19 10.10 19.35 -5.44
CA PRO A 19 11.21 18.70 -6.15
C PRO A 19 12.24 18.09 -5.19
N ASN A 20 12.56 18.78 -4.10
CA ASN A 20 13.51 18.28 -3.10
C ASN A 20 12.93 17.09 -2.32
N LEU A 21 11.67 17.19 -1.92
CA LEU A 21 10.96 16.11 -1.24
C LEU A 21 10.84 14.89 -2.14
N PHE A 22 10.49 15.08 -3.39
CA PHE A 22 10.33 14.00 -4.36
C PHE A 22 11.66 13.30 -4.66
N ASN A 23 12.75 14.07 -4.85
CA ASN A 23 14.10 13.52 -5.00
C ASN A 23 14.52 12.70 -3.77
N ALA A 24 14.18 13.16 -2.56
CA ALA A 24 14.44 12.39 -1.35
C ALA A 24 13.70 11.03 -1.36
N PHE A 25 12.45 10.98 -1.84
CA PHE A 25 11.73 9.73 -2.02
C PHE A 25 12.37 8.81 -3.07
N ILE A 26 12.85 9.36 -4.19
CA ILE A 26 13.57 8.58 -5.21
C ILE A 26 14.84 7.98 -4.61
N MET A 27 15.68 8.76 -3.98
CA MET A 27 16.93 8.30 -3.34
C MET A 27 16.65 7.22 -2.27
N PHE A 28 15.60 7.42 -1.47
CA PHE A 28 15.19 6.47 -0.46
C PHE A 28 14.68 5.16 -1.09
N GLY A 29 13.90 5.25 -2.18
CA GLY A 29 13.43 4.09 -2.93
C GLY A 29 14.57 3.31 -3.59
N GLU A 30 15.52 4.00 -4.23
CA GLU A 30 16.72 3.39 -4.79
C GLU A 30 17.57 2.69 -3.73
N PHE A 31 17.72 3.30 -2.56
CA PHE A 31 18.40 2.68 -1.43
C PHE A 31 17.69 1.37 -1.01
N MET A 32 16.35 1.43 -0.82
CA MET A 32 15.58 0.24 -0.45
C MET A 32 15.64 -0.85 -1.52
N SER A 33 15.61 -0.49 -2.81
CA SER A 33 15.65 -1.47 -3.90
C SER A 33 16.92 -2.32 -3.91
N LYS A 34 18.04 -1.77 -3.46
CA LYS A 34 19.33 -2.48 -3.34
C LYS A 34 19.36 -3.51 -2.20
N LEU A 35 18.41 -3.43 -1.26
CA LEU A 35 18.33 -4.34 -0.11
C LEU A 35 17.52 -5.61 -0.39
N GLY A 36 16.99 -5.79 -1.61
CA GLY A 36 16.22 -6.98 -1.99
C GLY A 36 14.99 -7.20 -1.10
N PRO A 37 14.78 -8.42 -0.54
CA PRO A 37 13.61 -8.70 0.30
C PRO A 37 13.46 -7.78 1.52
N PHE A 38 14.57 -7.36 2.12
CA PHE A 38 14.53 -6.41 3.23
C PHE A 38 14.07 -5.02 2.76
N GLY A 39 14.45 -4.62 1.54
CA GLY A 39 13.92 -3.40 0.92
C GLY A 39 12.43 -3.45 0.69
N ALA A 40 11.88 -4.60 0.25
CA ALA A 40 10.44 -4.79 0.14
C ALA A 40 9.74 -4.67 1.51
N ALA A 41 10.34 -5.19 2.59
CA ALA A 41 9.85 -5.03 3.95
C ALA A 41 9.77 -3.56 4.37
N LEU A 42 10.86 -2.82 4.18
CA LEU A 42 10.91 -1.38 4.49
C LEU A 42 9.89 -0.61 3.67
N TYR A 43 9.78 -0.92 2.38
CA TYR A 43 8.77 -0.30 1.52
C TYR A 43 7.35 -0.53 2.07
N GLY A 44 6.96 -1.77 2.37
CA GLY A 44 5.64 -2.09 2.91
C GLY A 44 5.36 -1.40 4.24
N PHE A 45 6.34 -1.36 5.13
CA PHE A 45 6.25 -0.67 6.43
C PHE A 45 6.03 0.83 6.25
N PHE A 46 6.91 1.51 5.50
CA PHE A 46 6.81 2.96 5.30
C PHE A 46 5.60 3.34 4.45
N ASN A 47 5.21 2.49 3.49
CA ASN A 47 3.99 2.69 2.73
C ASN A 47 2.78 2.87 3.66
N ARG A 48 2.58 1.94 4.61
CA ARG A 48 1.48 2.05 5.59
C ARG A 48 1.66 3.25 6.52
N LEU A 49 2.86 3.48 7.01
CA LEU A 49 3.13 4.59 7.94
C LEU A 49 2.86 5.97 7.32
N LEU A 50 2.98 6.10 6.00
CA LEU A 50 2.79 7.35 5.28
C LEU A 50 1.34 7.59 4.82
N ILE A 51 0.43 6.61 4.96
CA ILE A 51 -0.99 6.78 4.58
C ILE A 51 -1.64 8.00 5.26
N PRO A 52 -1.45 8.25 6.57
CA PRO A 52 -2.05 9.41 7.24
C PRO A 52 -1.71 10.75 6.62
N THR A 53 -0.56 10.85 5.97
CA THR A 53 -0.07 12.07 5.31
C THR A 53 -0.38 12.11 3.81
N GLY A 54 -0.84 11.01 3.22
CA GLY A 54 -1.01 10.85 1.78
C GLY A 54 0.29 10.65 0.99
N LEU A 55 1.46 10.74 1.64
CA LEU A 55 2.77 10.63 0.98
C LEU A 55 3.12 9.19 0.54
N HIS A 56 2.35 8.19 0.95
CA HIS A 56 2.50 6.83 0.44
C HIS A 56 2.36 6.74 -1.08
N HIS A 57 1.57 7.61 -1.72
CA HIS A 57 1.48 7.68 -3.17
C HIS A 57 2.78 8.13 -3.84
N ALA A 58 3.53 9.05 -3.22
CA ALA A 58 4.85 9.43 -3.70
C ALA A 58 5.84 8.26 -3.60
N LEU A 59 5.78 7.49 -2.52
CA LEU A 59 6.59 6.28 -2.38
C LEU A 59 6.16 5.19 -3.37
N ASN A 60 4.85 5.00 -3.60
CA ASN A 60 4.33 4.05 -4.58
C ASN A 60 4.82 4.38 -5.99
N SER A 61 4.89 5.67 -6.36
CA SER A 61 5.33 6.08 -7.68
C SER A 61 6.77 5.65 -7.99
N VAL A 62 7.62 5.55 -6.98
CA VAL A 62 9.01 5.12 -7.11
C VAL A 62 9.13 3.62 -7.42
N PHE A 63 8.29 2.79 -6.78
CA PHE A 63 8.38 1.32 -6.92
C PHE A 63 7.47 0.76 -8.01
N TRP A 64 6.27 1.31 -8.14
CA TRP A 64 5.26 0.75 -9.05
C TRP A 64 5.38 1.27 -10.48
N PHE A 65 5.89 2.50 -10.65
CA PHE A 65 6.02 3.14 -11.94
C PHE A 65 7.50 3.42 -12.28
N ASP A 66 7.76 3.94 -13.46
CA ASP A 66 9.12 4.16 -13.98
C ASP A 66 9.78 5.46 -13.47
N VAL A 67 9.52 5.85 -12.24
CA VAL A 67 10.12 7.06 -11.67
C VAL A 67 11.59 6.87 -11.29
N ALA A 68 11.96 5.67 -10.80
CA ALA A 68 13.33 5.30 -10.45
C ALA A 68 13.84 4.11 -11.31
N GLY A 69 13.26 3.87 -12.46
CA GLY A 69 13.62 2.75 -13.34
C GLY A 69 13.19 1.36 -12.83
N ILE A 70 12.42 1.30 -11.73
CA ILE A 70 11.95 0.03 -11.15
C ILE A 70 10.78 -0.52 -11.96
N ASP A 71 9.71 0.25 -12.11
CA ASP A 71 8.49 -0.07 -12.86
C ASP A 71 7.98 -1.50 -12.64
N ASP A 72 7.74 -1.83 -11.35
CA ASP A 72 7.39 -3.20 -10.97
C ASP A 72 6.04 -3.64 -11.56
N ILE A 73 5.06 -2.72 -11.65
CA ILE A 73 3.76 -2.99 -12.26
C ILE A 73 3.88 -3.20 -13.77
N GLY A 74 4.56 -2.29 -14.49
CA GLY A 74 4.71 -2.39 -15.95
C GLY A 74 5.43 -3.66 -16.37
N LYS A 75 6.50 -4.01 -15.67
CA LYS A 75 7.26 -5.24 -15.90
C LYS A 75 6.44 -6.49 -15.55
N PHE A 76 5.73 -6.50 -14.42
CA PHE A 76 4.90 -7.65 -14.00
C PHE A 76 3.82 -7.99 -15.03
N TRP A 77 3.15 -6.98 -15.57
CA TRP A 77 2.12 -7.17 -16.60
C TRP A 77 2.67 -7.31 -18.03
N GLY A 78 3.98 -7.34 -18.20
CA GLY A 78 4.62 -7.46 -19.52
C GLY A 78 4.42 -6.25 -20.42
N ARG A 79 4.07 -5.08 -19.87
CA ARG A 79 3.95 -3.82 -20.63
C ARG A 79 5.31 -3.22 -20.95
N VAL A 80 6.30 -3.52 -20.13
CA VAL A 80 7.68 -3.07 -20.27
C VAL A 80 8.60 -4.29 -20.19
N SER A 81 9.66 -4.31 -20.99
CA SER A 81 10.67 -5.35 -20.97
C SER A 81 11.51 -5.33 -19.70
N GLY A 82 12.16 -6.44 -19.37
CA GLY A 82 13.08 -6.54 -18.23
C GLY A 82 12.46 -7.13 -16.96
N GLY A 83 11.28 -7.77 -17.07
CA GLY A 83 10.73 -8.54 -15.97
C GLY A 83 11.58 -9.80 -15.68
N VAL A 84 11.73 -10.12 -14.40
CA VAL A 84 12.52 -11.27 -13.92
C VAL A 84 11.63 -12.14 -13.03
N VAL A 85 11.51 -13.42 -13.37
CA VAL A 85 10.72 -14.38 -12.59
C VAL A 85 11.24 -14.47 -11.15
N GLY A 86 10.37 -14.39 -10.16
CA GLY A 86 10.71 -14.44 -8.75
C GLY A 86 11.26 -13.14 -8.16
N VAL A 87 11.34 -12.06 -8.95
CA VAL A 87 11.77 -10.73 -8.51
C VAL A 87 10.71 -9.67 -8.83
N THR A 88 10.25 -9.64 -10.09
CA THR A 88 9.21 -8.70 -10.52
C THR A 88 7.89 -9.05 -9.82
N GLY A 89 7.24 -8.07 -9.23
CA GLY A 89 6.05 -8.24 -8.39
C GLY A 89 6.34 -8.33 -6.88
N MET A 90 7.62 -8.33 -6.46
CA MET A 90 7.96 -8.43 -5.03
C MET A 90 7.51 -7.22 -4.21
N TYR A 91 7.35 -6.05 -4.85
CA TYR A 91 6.82 -4.84 -4.20
C TYR A 91 5.30 -4.78 -4.16
N GLN A 92 4.63 -5.84 -4.61
CA GLN A 92 3.18 -5.94 -4.70
C GLN A 92 2.65 -7.14 -3.90
N ALA A 93 3.33 -8.29 -3.99
CA ALA A 93 2.84 -9.60 -3.53
C ALA A 93 2.45 -9.63 -2.05
N GLY A 94 3.26 -9.04 -1.17
CA GLY A 94 3.01 -9.06 0.27
C GLY A 94 1.82 -8.23 0.74
N PHE A 95 1.25 -7.37 -0.11
CA PHE A 95 0.03 -6.64 0.22
C PHE A 95 -1.22 -7.53 0.17
N PHE A 96 -1.25 -8.56 -0.68
CA PHE A 96 -2.43 -9.42 -0.81
C PHE A 96 -2.85 -10.09 0.51
N PRO A 97 -1.96 -10.75 1.27
CA PRO A 97 -2.35 -11.34 2.56
C PRO A 97 -2.90 -10.32 3.55
N ILE A 98 -2.34 -9.12 3.56
CA ILE A 98 -2.77 -8.06 4.47
C ILE A 98 -4.12 -7.48 4.08
N MET A 99 -4.30 -7.12 2.82
CA MET A 99 -5.52 -6.46 2.35
C MET A 99 -6.70 -7.42 2.24
N MET A 100 -6.45 -8.67 1.83
CA MET A 100 -7.52 -9.67 1.67
C MET A 100 -7.90 -10.38 2.97
N PHE A 101 -6.96 -10.54 3.90
CA PHE A 101 -7.23 -11.35 5.11
C PHE A 101 -6.89 -10.62 6.41
N GLY A 102 -5.76 -9.94 6.49
CA GLY A 102 -5.33 -9.24 7.71
C GLY A 102 -6.30 -8.16 8.14
N LEU A 103 -6.67 -7.27 7.23
CA LEU A 103 -7.61 -6.18 7.50
C LEU A 103 -9.04 -6.66 7.73
N PRO A 104 -9.63 -7.58 6.94
CA PRO A 104 -10.89 -8.21 7.30
C PRO A 104 -10.86 -8.90 8.67
N GLY A 105 -9.75 -9.55 9.02
CA GLY A 105 -9.54 -10.10 10.37
C GLY A 105 -9.55 -9.03 11.46
N ALA A 106 -8.91 -7.89 11.22
CA ALA A 106 -8.97 -6.74 12.12
C ALA A 106 -10.40 -6.19 12.26
N ALA A 107 -11.17 -6.13 11.18
CA ALA A 107 -12.59 -5.76 11.23
C ALA A 107 -13.41 -6.68 12.13
N VAL A 108 -13.19 -7.99 12.06
CA VAL A 108 -13.83 -8.97 12.95
C VAL A 108 -13.43 -8.73 14.41
N ALA A 109 -12.17 -8.43 14.68
CA ALA A 109 -11.70 -8.13 16.04
C ALA A 109 -12.37 -6.86 16.59
N ILE A 110 -12.40 -5.78 15.82
CA ILE A 110 -13.05 -4.52 16.18
C ILE A 110 -14.55 -4.75 16.45
N TYR A 111 -15.22 -5.52 15.59
CA TYR A 111 -16.64 -5.89 15.77
C TYR A 111 -16.88 -6.63 17.09
N LYS A 112 -16.03 -7.58 17.43
CA LYS A 112 -16.15 -8.35 18.69
C LYS A 112 -15.96 -7.47 19.92
N CYS A 113 -15.08 -6.47 19.84
CA CYS A 113 -14.81 -5.51 20.91
C CYS A 113 -15.83 -4.36 21.00
N ALA A 114 -16.68 -4.20 19.98
CA ALA A 114 -17.68 -3.13 19.96
C ALA A 114 -18.74 -3.28 21.07
N ARG A 115 -19.16 -2.16 21.64
CA ARG A 115 -20.25 -2.10 22.64
C ARG A 115 -21.52 -2.70 22.06
N LYS A 116 -22.24 -3.49 22.87
CA LYS A 116 -23.45 -4.23 22.44
C LYS A 116 -24.48 -3.33 21.73
N GLU A 117 -24.68 -2.12 22.25
CA GLU A 117 -25.67 -1.15 21.76
C GLU A 117 -25.32 -0.65 20.33
N LYS A 118 -24.06 -0.53 20.01
CA LYS A 118 -23.56 -0.01 18.73
C LYS A 118 -23.11 -1.11 17.76
N ARG A 119 -23.06 -2.36 18.21
CA ARG A 119 -22.48 -3.48 17.46
C ARG A 119 -23.12 -3.67 16.06
N LYS A 120 -24.44 -3.49 15.95
CA LYS A 120 -25.14 -3.61 14.67
C LYS A 120 -24.69 -2.54 13.67
N GLN A 121 -24.58 -1.30 14.10
CA GLN A 121 -24.13 -0.19 13.26
C GLN A 121 -22.65 -0.33 12.88
N VAL A 122 -21.79 -0.60 13.86
CA VAL A 122 -20.36 -0.83 13.65
C VAL A 122 -20.16 -2.03 12.72
N GLY A 123 -20.90 -3.11 12.90
CA GLY A 123 -20.82 -4.30 12.06
C GLY A 123 -21.16 -4.02 10.59
N ALA A 124 -22.16 -3.21 10.31
CA ALA A 124 -22.52 -2.85 8.94
C ALA A 124 -21.40 -2.07 8.23
N ILE A 125 -20.82 -1.09 8.92
CA ILE A 125 -19.69 -0.29 8.39
C ILE A 125 -18.47 -1.16 8.16
N LEU A 126 -18.09 -1.96 9.16
CA LEU A 126 -16.91 -2.83 9.07
C LEU A 126 -17.05 -3.91 8.00
N LEU A 127 -18.26 -4.47 7.84
CA LEU A 127 -18.52 -5.46 6.79
C LEU A 127 -18.31 -4.86 5.39
N SER A 128 -18.86 -3.67 5.14
CA SER A 128 -18.69 -2.98 3.86
C SER A 128 -17.21 -2.66 3.59
N ALA A 129 -16.50 -2.14 4.60
CA ALA A 129 -15.08 -1.81 4.48
C ALA A 129 -14.20 -3.06 4.30
N ALA A 130 -14.49 -4.15 5.02
CA ALA A 130 -13.78 -5.42 4.88
C ALA A 130 -14.03 -6.07 3.52
N PHE A 131 -15.25 -5.97 3.00
CA PHE A 131 -15.58 -6.46 1.66
C PHE A 131 -14.86 -5.67 0.57
N ALA A 132 -14.81 -4.34 0.68
CA ALA A 132 -14.05 -3.50 -0.23
C ALA A 132 -12.55 -3.85 -0.19
N SER A 133 -11.97 -3.99 1.00
CA SER A 133 -10.57 -4.39 1.17
C SER A 133 -10.29 -5.76 0.53
N PHE A 134 -11.12 -6.76 0.81
CA PHE A 134 -10.96 -8.09 0.24
C PHE A 134 -11.10 -8.11 -1.28
N LEU A 135 -12.16 -7.49 -1.82
CA LEU A 135 -12.50 -7.60 -3.23
C LEU A 135 -11.61 -6.72 -4.12
N THR A 136 -11.43 -5.46 -3.73
CA THR A 136 -10.76 -4.45 -4.57
C THR A 136 -9.41 -3.98 -4.03
N GLY A 137 -9.05 -4.34 -2.80
CA GLY A 137 -7.84 -3.86 -2.15
C GLY A 137 -7.92 -2.40 -1.64
N VAL A 138 -9.11 -1.79 -1.60
CA VAL A 138 -9.30 -0.43 -1.03
C VAL A 138 -9.38 -0.55 0.48
N THR A 139 -8.34 -0.12 1.17
CA THR A 139 -8.13 -0.37 2.61
C THR A 139 -8.43 0.81 3.50
N GLU A 140 -8.41 2.02 2.97
CA GLU A 140 -8.54 3.27 3.71
C GLU A 140 -9.82 3.36 4.57
N PRO A 141 -11.01 2.93 4.10
CA PRO A 141 -12.20 2.97 4.94
C PRO A 141 -12.07 2.15 6.22
N LEU A 142 -11.28 1.05 6.17
CA LEU A 142 -11.04 0.21 7.33
C LEU A 142 -9.86 0.72 8.17
N GLU A 143 -8.76 1.08 7.53
CA GLU A 143 -7.56 1.58 8.21
C GLU A 143 -7.84 2.85 9.01
N PHE A 144 -8.61 3.79 8.45
CA PHE A 144 -8.97 5.04 9.14
C PHE A 144 -9.83 4.82 10.39
N THR A 145 -10.55 3.68 10.50
CA THR A 145 -11.33 3.38 11.72
C THR A 145 -10.45 3.19 12.95
N PHE A 146 -9.23 2.69 12.79
CA PHE A 146 -8.32 2.45 13.92
C PHE A 146 -7.03 3.29 13.88
N MET A 147 -6.67 3.85 12.74
CA MET A 147 -5.48 4.70 12.57
C MET A 147 -5.45 5.85 13.58
N PHE A 148 -6.54 6.57 13.71
CA PHE A 148 -6.65 7.72 14.63
C PHE A 148 -7.10 7.32 16.03
N ALA A 149 -7.91 6.25 16.15
CA ALA A 149 -8.42 5.79 17.43
C ALA A 149 -7.40 5.00 18.25
N ALA A 150 -6.50 4.28 17.58
CA ALA A 150 -5.51 3.41 18.20
C ALA A 150 -4.20 3.41 17.39
N PRO A 151 -3.40 4.51 17.41
CA PRO A 151 -2.18 4.63 16.60
C PRO A 151 -1.17 3.51 16.84
N SER A 152 -1.10 2.96 18.04
CA SER A 152 -0.24 1.81 18.34
C SER A 152 -0.62 0.53 17.59
N LEU A 153 -1.92 0.27 17.41
CA LEU A 153 -2.39 -0.84 16.57
C LEU A 153 -2.10 -0.58 15.10
N TYR A 154 -2.20 0.67 14.67
CA TYR A 154 -1.84 1.04 13.31
C TYR A 154 -0.35 0.86 13.03
N PHE A 155 0.51 1.20 13.98
CA PHE A 155 1.95 0.93 13.90
C PHE A 155 2.24 -0.58 13.78
N ILE A 156 1.56 -1.41 14.58
CA ILE A 156 1.66 -2.88 14.48
C ILE A 156 1.19 -3.36 13.11
N HIS A 157 0.10 -2.81 12.57
CA HIS A 157 -0.37 -3.13 11.23
C HIS A 157 0.69 -2.79 10.16
N ALA A 158 1.32 -1.62 10.24
CA ALA A 158 2.41 -1.24 9.34
C ALA A 158 3.60 -2.21 9.45
N LEU A 159 3.98 -2.59 10.67
CA LEU A 159 5.05 -3.56 10.92
C LEU A 159 4.72 -4.94 10.32
N LEU A 160 3.51 -5.43 10.54
CA LEU A 160 3.06 -6.70 9.96
C LEU A 160 3.05 -6.66 8.44
N THR A 161 2.66 -5.53 7.84
CA THR A 161 2.74 -5.36 6.38
C THR A 161 4.18 -5.51 5.89
N GLY A 162 5.15 -4.88 6.56
CA GLY A 162 6.57 -5.07 6.25
C GLY A 162 7.01 -6.52 6.37
N VAL A 163 6.57 -7.23 7.41
CA VAL A 163 6.88 -8.66 7.60
C VAL A 163 6.32 -9.51 6.46
N PHE A 164 5.08 -9.31 6.05
CA PHE A 164 4.50 -10.06 4.93
C PHE A 164 5.17 -9.74 3.58
N MET A 165 5.57 -8.49 3.37
CA MET A 165 6.37 -8.11 2.21
C MET A 165 7.72 -8.83 2.21
N TYR A 166 8.40 -8.89 3.37
CA TYR A 166 9.66 -9.64 3.53
C TYR A 166 9.49 -11.13 3.21
N ILE A 167 8.45 -11.75 3.78
CA ILE A 167 8.17 -13.17 3.58
C ILE A 167 7.91 -13.45 2.09
N ALA A 168 7.00 -12.71 1.47
CA ALA A 168 6.66 -12.90 0.05
C ALA A 168 7.90 -12.75 -0.85
N ALA A 169 8.71 -11.71 -0.64
CA ALA A 169 9.92 -11.48 -1.41
C ALA A 169 10.99 -12.55 -1.18
N THR A 170 11.18 -13.03 0.06
CA THR A 170 12.16 -14.06 0.41
C THR A 170 11.81 -15.41 -0.20
N PHE A 171 10.54 -15.80 -0.16
CA PHE A 171 10.07 -17.04 -0.76
C PHE A 171 9.78 -16.92 -2.26
N LYS A 172 10.01 -15.74 -2.83
CA LYS A 172 9.72 -15.44 -4.24
C LYS A 172 8.27 -15.73 -4.64
N TRP A 173 7.36 -15.56 -3.69
CA TRP A 173 5.92 -15.57 -3.97
C TRP A 173 5.56 -14.26 -4.63
N ILE A 174 5.20 -14.33 -5.90
CA ILE A 174 4.88 -13.15 -6.69
C ILE A 174 3.41 -13.14 -7.06
N ALA A 175 2.83 -11.98 -6.89
CA ALA A 175 1.51 -11.64 -7.37
C ALA A 175 1.52 -10.14 -7.65
N GLY A 176 0.79 -9.70 -8.65
CA GLY A 176 0.76 -8.30 -9.02
C GLY A 176 -0.65 -7.78 -9.16
N PHE A 177 -0.80 -6.48 -9.09
CA PHE A 177 -2.06 -5.78 -9.28
C PHE A 177 -1.90 -4.67 -10.32
N GLY A 178 -3.01 -4.32 -10.97
CA GLY A 178 -3.10 -3.15 -11.82
C GLY A 178 -3.64 -1.93 -11.07
N PHE A 179 -4.46 -2.19 -10.05
CA PHE A 179 -5.08 -1.16 -9.21
C PHE A 179 -4.68 -1.31 -7.74
N SER A 180 -5.01 -2.43 -7.09
CA SER A 180 -4.66 -2.68 -5.68
C SER A 180 -4.74 -4.18 -5.35
N ALA A 181 -4.17 -4.60 -4.21
CA ALA A 181 -4.02 -6.01 -3.83
C ALA A 181 -5.33 -6.61 -3.29
N GLY A 182 -6.35 -6.69 -4.14
CA GLY A 182 -7.62 -7.34 -3.87
C GLY A 182 -7.81 -8.64 -4.66
N PHE A 183 -8.90 -9.34 -4.37
CA PHE A 183 -9.22 -10.61 -4.99
C PHE A 183 -9.35 -10.53 -6.53
N ILE A 184 -9.89 -9.42 -7.04
CA ILE A 184 -10.02 -9.20 -8.49
C ILE A 184 -8.65 -9.20 -9.16
N ASP A 185 -7.73 -8.35 -8.67
CA ASP A 185 -6.39 -8.28 -9.22
C ASP A 185 -5.60 -9.57 -8.98
N TYR A 186 -5.81 -10.26 -7.85
CA TYR A 186 -5.20 -11.55 -7.60
C TYR A 186 -5.56 -12.58 -8.68
N VAL A 187 -6.86 -12.71 -9.01
CA VAL A 187 -7.33 -13.62 -10.06
C VAL A 187 -6.80 -13.21 -11.44
N LEU A 188 -6.80 -11.92 -11.75
CA LEU A 188 -6.27 -11.41 -13.00
C LEU A 188 -4.76 -11.65 -13.12
N SER A 189 -4.02 -11.54 -12.03
CA SER A 189 -2.56 -11.71 -12.01
C SER A 189 -2.12 -13.15 -12.30
N MET A 190 -2.99 -14.16 -12.10
CA MET A 190 -2.67 -15.56 -12.40
C MET A 190 -2.34 -15.82 -13.89
N LYS A 191 -2.67 -14.89 -14.77
CA LYS A 191 -2.33 -14.96 -16.20
C LYS A 191 -1.23 -13.99 -16.62
N ALA A 192 -0.63 -13.29 -15.67
CA ALA A 192 0.46 -12.38 -15.96
C ALA A 192 1.73 -13.15 -16.39
N PRO A 193 2.57 -12.58 -17.27
CA PRO A 193 3.76 -13.28 -17.79
C PRO A 193 4.77 -13.72 -16.72
N PHE A 194 4.72 -13.10 -15.55
CA PHE A 194 5.67 -13.34 -14.47
C PHE A 194 5.01 -13.86 -13.18
N ALA A 195 3.74 -14.27 -13.25
CA ALA A 195 3.01 -14.88 -12.13
C ALA A 195 3.40 -16.33 -11.89
#